data_4aa9c7ef2282bc888defc3ec9b95cf75
#
_entry.id   4aa9c7ef2282bc888defc3ec9b95cf75
#
_cell.length_a   1.000
_cell.length_b   1.000
_cell.length_c   1.000
_cell.angle_alpha   90.00
_cell.angle_beta   90.00
_cell.angle_gamma   90.00
#
_symmetry.space_group_name_H-M   'P 1'
#
loop_
_entity.id
_entity.type
_entity.pdbx_description
1 polymer ?
#
loop_
_entity_poly.entity_id
_entity_poly.type
_entity_poly.pdbx_seq_one_letter_code
_entity_poly.pdbx_strand_id
1 'polypeptide(L)'
;MKRKTKQGEIISKVIELSERPLTPLEIHQLASRENPSIGIATTYRHLKILGEKNQVVGVDYPGQPPRYEWADGKDKVHFACRSCNKLYALEDTTEDTPPIEGPHGFEVQGFEVMLYGICPKCR
;
A
#
# COMPACT_ATOMS: atom_id res chain seq x y z
N MET A 1 20.57 21.82 3.71
CA MET A 1 19.39 21.63 2.88
C MET A 1 19.46 20.25 2.22
N LYS A 2 18.50 19.39 2.54
CA LYS A 2 18.51 18.05 1.96
C LYS A 2 18.13 18.09 0.49
N ARG A 3 19.01 17.58 -0.35
CA ARG A 3 18.72 17.38 -1.75
C ARG A 3 17.68 16.27 -1.90
N LYS A 4 16.52 16.62 -2.41
CA LYS A 4 15.59 15.58 -2.88
C LYS A 4 16.17 15.01 -4.17
N THR A 5 16.43 13.73 -4.19
CA THR A 5 16.90 13.09 -5.41
C THR A 5 15.73 12.97 -6.38
N LYS A 6 15.99 13.18 -7.66
CA LYS A 6 14.97 13.00 -8.70
C LYS A 6 14.40 11.58 -8.68
N GLN A 7 15.24 10.59 -8.36
CA GLN A 7 14.83 9.19 -8.25
C GLN A 7 13.82 8.98 -7.11
N GLY A 8 14.08 9.63 -5.96
CA GLY A 8 13.16 9.56 -4.82
C GLY A 8 11.80 10.17 -5.12
N GLU A 9 11.78 11.27 -5.85
CA GLU A 9 10.53 11.92 -6.27
C GLU A 9 9.72 11.04 -7.21
N ILE A 10 10.38 10.35 -8.14
CA ILE A 10 9.72 9.41 -9.05
C ILE A 10 9.10 8.26 -8.27
N ILE A 11 9.85 7.67 -7.34
CA ILE A 11 9.36 6.57 -6.51
C ILE A 11 8.15 7.02 -5.69
N SER A 12 8.22 8.18 -5.06
CA SER A 12 7.10 8.72 -4.27
C SER A 12 5.85 8.92 -5.13
N LYS A 13 6.00 9.49 -6.33
CA LYS A 13 4.88 9.71 -7.24
C LYS A 13 4.25 8.42 -7.73
N VAL A 14 5.05 7.41 -8.01
CA VAL A 14 4.54 6.10 -8.42
C VAL A 14 3.59 5.54 -7.37
N ILE A 15 3.96 5.64 -6.10
CA ILE A 15 3.13 5.13 -5.00
C ILE A 15 1.90 6.02 -4.81
N GLU A 16 2.10 7.34 -4.78
CA GLU A 16 1.04 8.32 -4.54
C GLU A 16 -0.06 8.26 -5.59
N LEU A 17 0.31 8.07 -6.86
CA LEU A 17 -0.64 8.02 -7.96
C LEU A 17 -1.25 6.64 -8.18
N SER A 18 -0.73 5.61 -7.51
CA SER A 18 -1.29 4.27 -7.64
C SER A 18 -2.62 4.18 -6.91
N GLU A 19 -3.60 3.56 -7.58
CA GLU A 19 -4.92 3.33 -7.00
C GLU A 19 -4.96 2.04 -6.16
N ARG A 20 -3.85 1.30 -6.10
CA ARG A 20 -3.76 0.05 -5.35
C ARG A 20 -2.40 -0.06 -4.67
N PRO A 21 -2.32 -0.86 -3.60
CA PRO A 21 -1.03 -1.14 -2.98
C PRO A 21 -0.10 -1.87 -3.96
N LEU A 22 1.19 -1.52 -3.93
CA LEU A 22 2.20 -2.03 -4.85
C LEU A 22 3.30 -2.77 -4.08
N THR A 23 3.79 -3.88 -4.66
CA THR A 23 5.00 -4.52 -4.16
C THR A 23 6.22 -3.66 -4.51
N PRO A 24 7.35 -3.81 -3.80
CA PRO A 24 8.58 -3.10 -4.17
C PRO A 24 9.01 -3.35 -5.61
N LEU A 25 8.81 -4.56 -6.11
CA LEU A 25 9.14 -4.89 -7.49
C LEU A 25 8.26 -4.13 -8.48
N GLU A 26 6.96 -4.03 -8.20
CA GLU A 26 6.03 -3.26 -9.04
C GLU A 26 6.40 -1.77 -9.02
N ILE A 27 6.74 -1.24 -7.85
CA ILE A 27 7.20 0.16 -7.72
C ILE A 27 8.45 0.38 -8.55
N HIS A 28 9.41 -0.52 -8.46
CA HIS A 28 10.65 -0.45 -9.25
C HIS A 28 10.36 -0.47 -10.74
N GLN A 29 9.50 -1.38 -11.19
CA GLN A 29 9.14 -1.50 -12.61
C GLN A 29 8.52 -0.21 -13.15
N LEU A 30 7.61 0.38 -12.38
CA LEU A 30 6.94 1.63 -12.78
C LEU A 30 7.90 2.82 -12.76
N ALA A 31 8.74 2.91 -11.72
CA ALA A 31 9.71 4.00 -11.60
C ALA A 31 10.77 3.92 -12.70
N SER A 32 11.23 2.72 -13.05
CA SER A 32 12.26 2.55 -14.06
C SER A 32 11.77 2.86 -15.47
N ARG A 33 10.47 2.89 -15.71
CA ARG A 33 9.91 3.38 -16.99
C ARG A 33 10.18 4.87 -17.19
N GLU A 34 10.16 5.64 -16.11
CA GLU A 34 10.45 7.06 -16.16
C GLU A 34 11.95 7.34 -16.11
N ASN A 35 12.69 6.57 -15.33
CA ASN A 35 14.13 6.71 -15.19
C ASN A 35 14.79 5.32 -15.08
N PRO A 36 15.31 4.78 -16.20
CA PRO A 36 15.91 3.43 -16.20
C PRO A 36 17.11 3.26 -15.27
N SER A 37 17.70 4.34 -14.78
CA SER A 37 18.82 4.26 -13.84
C SER A 37 18.41 3.92 -12.42
N ILE A 38 17.11 3.93 -12.10
CA ILE A 38 16.61 3.56 -10.78
C ILE A 38 16.75 2.06 -10.59
N GLY A 39 17.61 1.65 -9.66
CA GLY A 39 17.78 0.24 -9.33
C GLY A 39 16.85 -0.22 -8.22
N ILE A 40 16.77 -1.53 -8.03
CA ILE A 40 15.92 -2.12 -7.00
C ILE A 40 16.39 -1.73 -5.59
N ALA A 41 17.70 -1.65 -5.36
CA ALA A 41 18.25 -1.24 -4.06
C ALA A 41 17.84 0.20 -3.71
N THR A 42 17.83 1.10 -4.69
CA THR A 42 17.39 2.48 -4.49
C THR A 42 15.91 2.51 -4.14
N THR A 43 15.09 1.68 -4.79
CA THR A 43 13.66 1.57 -4.50
C THR A 43 13.42 1.15 -3.05
N TYR A 44 14.09 0.12 -2.56
CA TYR A 44 13.98 -0.34 -1.17
C TYR A 44 14.42 0.72 -0.17
N ARG A 45 15.52 1.42 -0.48
CA ARG A 45 16.02 2.49 0.39
C ARG A 45 15.00 3.62 0.53
N HIS A 46 14.39 4.04 -0.56
CA HIS A 46 13.38 5.09 -0.52
C HIS A 46 12.10 4.64 0.18
N LEU A 47 11.70 3.38 0.02
CA LEU A 47 10.56 2.83 0.75
C LEU A 47 10.79 2.89 2.27
N LYS A 48 12.01 2.56 2.70
CA LYS A 48 12.36 2.65 4.12
C LYS A 48 12.26 4.08 4.63
N ILE A 49 12.79 5.04 3.87
CA ILE A 49 12.72 6.47 4.23
C ILE A 49 11.27 6.94 4.30
N LEU A 50 10.46 6.59 3.33
CA LEU A 50 9.05 6.99 3.29
C LEU A 50 8.26 6.36 4.44
N GLY A 51 8.57 5.12 4.80
CA GLY A 51 7.96 4.45 5.95
C GLY A 51 8.33 5.12 7.27
N GLU A 52 9.59 5.51 7.44
CA GLU A 52 10.05 6.22 8.64
C GLU A 52 9.38 7.58 8.78
N LYS A 53 9.04 8.23 7.67
CA LYS A 53 8.32 9.51 7.65
C LYS A 53 6.80 9.35 7.71
N ASN A 54 6.31 8.11 7.80
CA ASN A 54 4.87 7.81 7.79
C ASN A 54 4.14 8.29 6.52
N GLN A 55 4.85 8.36 5.41
CA GLN A 55 4.27 8.76 4.11
C GLN A 55 3.73 7.57 3.33
N VAL A 56 4.20 6.36 3.62
CA VAL A 56 3.65 5.12 3.08
C VAL A 56 3.30 4.18 4.22
N VAL A 57 2.32 3.33 3.98
CA VAL A 57 1.92 2.27 4.92
C VAL A 57 2.02 0.92 4.23
N GLY A 58 2.39 -0.08 5.01
CA GLY A 58 2.42 -1.46 4.53
C GLY A 58 1.04 -2.08 4.57
N VAL A 59 0.72 -2.85 3.53
CA VAL A 59 -0.52 -3.63 3.47
C VAL A 59 -0.11 -5.09 3.27
N ASP A 60 -0.37 -5.91 4.26
CA ASP A 60 0.04 -7.32 4.24
C ASP A 60 -1.15 -8.24 4.03
N TYR A 61 -0.92 -9.26 3.24
CA TYR A 61 -1.86 -10.35 3.05
C TYR A 61 -1.10 -11.67 3.19
N PRO A 62 -1.58 -12.63 3.98
CA PRO A 62 -0.85 -13.86 4.24
C PRO A 62 -0.47 -14.61 2.96
N GLY A 63 0.80 -15.03 2.88
CA GLY A 63 1.33 -15.74 1.73
C GLY A 63 1.70 -14.87 0.54
N GLN A 64 1.59 -13.56 0.68
CA GLN A 64 1.89 -12.59 -0.36
C GLN A 64 3.08 -11.73 0.03
N PRO A 65 3.86 -11.18 -0.94
CA PRO A 65 4.90 -10.22 -0.60
C PRO A 65 4.31 -8.94 -0.02
N PRO A 66 5.08 -8.20 0.80
CA PRO A 66 4.59 -6.95 1.35
C PRO A 66 4.28 -5.94 0.24
N ARG A 67 3.24 -5.14 0.47
CA ARG A 67 2.83 -4.08 -0.44
C ARG A 67 2.77 -2.77 0.30
N TYR A 68 2.85 -1.69 -0.46
CA TYR A 68 2.89 -0.34 0.10
C TYR A 68 1.89 0.54 -0.62
N GLU A 69 1.24 1.43 0.13
CA GLU A 69 0.37 2.46 -0.42
C GLU A 69 0.68 3.80 0.22
N TRP A 70 0.30 4.87 -0.45
CA TRP A 70 0.48 6.21 0.08
C TRP A 70 -0.44 6.42 1.27
N ALA A 71 0.10 7.00 2.35
CA ALA A 71 -0.66 7.27 3.57
C ALA A 71 -1.46 8.57 3.38
N ASP A 72 -2.75 8.45 3.16
CA ASP A 72 -3.63 9.61 3.00
C ASP A 72 -4.49 9.89 4.24
N GLY A 73 -4.25 9.16 5.33
CA GLY A 73 -4.98 9.34 6.58
C GLY A 73 -6.39 8.78 6.58
N LYS A 74 -6.81 8.11 5.54
CA LYS A 74 -8.14 7.50 5.43
C LYS A 74 -8.09 6.03 5.78
N ASP A 75 -9.10 5.56 6.50
CA ASP A 75 -9.28 4.14 6.73
C ASP A 75 -9.79 3.50 5.43
N LYS A 76 -9.17 2.37 5.07
CA LYS A 76 -9.50 1.68 3.84
C LYS A 76 -9.78 0.21 4.11
N VAL A 77 -10.74 -0.33 3.37
CA VAL A 77 -10.92 -1.77 3.25
C VAL A 77 -10.09 -2.22 2.05
N HIS A 78 -9.33 -3.27 2.22
CA HIS A 78 -8.52 -3.83 1.15
C HIS A 78 -9.13 -5.09 0.60
N PHE A 79 -8.89 -5.36 -0.68
CA PHE A 79 -9.38 -6.55 -1.37
C PHE A 79 -8.22 -7.27 -2.04
N ALA A 80 -8.11 -8.57 -1.77
CA ALA A 80 -7.12 -9.43 -2.39
C ALA A 80 -7.79 -10.30 -3.45
N CYS A 81 -7.35 -10.16 -4.71
CA CYS A 81 -7.84 -11.01 -5.80
C CYS A 81 -7.06 -12.31 -5.80
N ARG A 82 -7.75 -13.43 -5.67
CA ARG A 82 -7.14 -14.77 -5.68
C ARG A 82 -6.73 -15.23 -7.07
N SER A 83 -7.21 -14.58 -8.11
CA SER A 83 -6.87 -14.92 -9.50
C SER A 83 -5.62 -14.21 -9.96
N CYS A 84 -5.57 -12.87 -9.87
CA CYS A 84 -4.42 -12.09 -10.34
C CYS A 84 -3.43 -11.73 -9.24
N ASN A 85 -3.72 -12.05 -7.98
CA ASN A 85 -2.89 -11.80 -6.81
C ASN A 85 -2.60 -10.32 -6.53
N LYS A 86 -3.41 -9.41 -7.07
CA LYS A 86 -3.29 -7.99 -6.79
C LYS A 86 -4.11 -7.61 -5.57
N LEU A 87 -3.62 -6.62 -4.82
CA LEU A 87 -4.38 -5.99 -3.75
C LEU A 87 -4.97 -4.68 -4.25
N TYR A 88 -6.19 -4.39 -3.80
CA TYR A 88 -6.90 -3.16 -4.13
C TYR A 88 -7.29 -2.45 -2.85
N ALA A 89 -7.33 -1.12 -2.90
CA ALA A 89 -7.88 -0.31 -1.82
C ALA A 89 -9.30 0.10 -2.22
N LEU A 90 -10.27 -0.23 -1.35
CA LEU A 90 -11.67 0.12 -1.57
C LEU A 90 -12.03 1.27 -0.65
N GLU A 91 -12.41 2.41 -1.22
CA GLU A 91 -12.80 3.57 -0.45
C GLU A 91 -14.27 3.47 -0.01
N ASP A 92 -14.61 4.20 1.03
CA ASP A 92 -15.98 4.44 1.50
C ASP A 92 -16.76 3.26 2.04
N THR A 93 -16.10 2.14 2.33
CA THR A 93 -16.79 0.99 2.91
C THR A 93 -16.70 0.93 4.44
N THR A 94 -15.88 1.80 5.05
CA THR A 94 -15.65 1.78 6.49
C THR A 94 -16.67 2.60 7.29
N GLU A 95 -17.36 3.53 6.67
CA GLU A 95 -18.34 4.38 7.34
C GLU A 95 -19.54 3.61 7.91
N ASP A 96 -19.90 2.51 7.26
CA ASP A 96 -21.03 1.67 7.65
C ASP A 96 -20.60 0.52 8.59
N THR A 97 -19.34 0.44 8.96
CA THR A 97 -18.86 -0.63 9.83
C THR A 97 -19.13 -0.25 11.28
N PRO A 98 -19.95 -1.02 12.00
CA PRO A 98 -20.23 -0.70 13.40
C PRO A 98 -18.97 -0.84 14.25
N PRO A 99 -18.85 -0.05 15.33
CA PRO A 99 -17.72 -0.20 16.23
C PRO A 99 -17.71 -1.61 16.84
N ILE A 100 -16.54 -2.23 16.87
CA ILE A 100 -16.37 -3.56 17.43
C ILE A 100 -16.02 -3.41 18.91
N GLU A 101 -16.88 -3.96 19.77
CA GLU A 101 -16.60 -4.00 21.20
C GLU A 101 -15.64 -5.13 21.52
N GLY A 102 -14.62 -4.84 22.32
CA GLY A 102 -13.68 -5.84 22.77
C GLY A 102 -14.33 -6.78 23.79
N PRO A 103 -14.06 -8.10 23.70
CA PRO A 103 -14.54 -9.05 24.70
C PRO A 103 -13.75 -8.93 26.00
N HIS A 104 -14.36 -9.33 27.09
CA HIS A 104 -13.70 -9.51 28.40
C HIS A 104 -12.86 -8.31 28.88
N GLY A 105 -13.34 -7.09 28.65
CA GLY A 105 -12.66 -5.89 29.12
C GLY A 105 -11.51 -5.40 28.24
N PHE A 106 -11.32 -6.00 27.07
CA PHE A 106 -10.33 -5.49 26.10
C PHE A 106 -10.82 -4.19 25.48
N GLU A 107 -9.93 -3.20 25.44
CA GLU A 107 -10.20 -1.94 24.77
C GLU A 107 -9.75 -2.05 23.31
N VAL A 108 -10.71 -1.99 22.37
CA VAL A 108 -10.39 -2.05 20.94
C VAL A 108 -10.10 -0.64 20.45
N GLN A 109 -8.88 -0.41 19.96
CA GLN A 109 -8.46 0.90 19.45
C GLN A 109 -8.49 0.99 17.92
N GLY A 110 -8.74 -0.13 17.24
CA GLY A 110 -8.83 -0.13 15.78
C GLY A 110 -8.99 -1.54 15.23
N PHE A 111 -9.20 -1.62 13.94
CA PHE A 111 -9.27 -2.90 13.23
C PHE A 111 -8.90 -2.68 11.76
N GLU A 112 -8.53 -3.77 11.11
CA GLU A 112 -8.26 -3.77 9.68
C GLU A 112 -9.17 -4.78 9.02
N VAL A 113 -9.63 -4.48 7.80
CA VAL A 113 -10.48 -5.38 7.03
C VAL A 113 -9.78 -5.75 5.73
N MET A 114 -9.66 -7.03 5.48
CA MET A 114 -9.15 -7.58 4.22
C MET A 114 -10.21 -8.50 3.62
N LEU A 115 -10.76 -8.09 2.49
CA LEU A 115 -11.66 -8.93 1.71
C LEU A 115 -10.83 -9.73 0.70
N TYR A 116 -11.33 -10.89 0.30
CA TYR A 116 -10.68 -11.69 -0.73
C TYR A 116 -11.72 -12.29 -1.66
N GLY A 117 -11.31 -12.56 -2.88
CA GLY A 117 -12.21 -13.09 -3.90
C GLY A 117 -11.66 -12.88 -5.28
N ILE A 118 -12.52 -12.49 -6.21
CA ILE A 118 -12.16 -12.26 -7.62
C ILE A 118 -12.47 -10.82 -7.99
N CYS A 119 -11.46 -10.11 -8.52
CA CYS A 119 -11.63 -8.72 -8.92
C CYS A 119 -12.46 -8.60 -10.21
N PRO A 120 -12.99 -7.41 -10.54
CA PRO A 120 -13.82 -7.23 -11.73
C PRO A 120 -13.13 -7.62 -13.05
N LYS A 121 -11.80 -7.45 -13.12
CA LYS A 121 -11.05 -7.80 -14.33
C LYS A 121 -10.86 -9.30 -14.51
N CYS A 122 -10.88 -10.07 -13.42
CA CYS A 122 -10.69 -11.52 -13.45
C CYS A 122 -12.02 -12.30 -13.44
N ARG A 123 -13.08 -11.60 -13.19
CA ARG A 123 -14.42 -12.18 -13.07
C ARG A 123 -14.98 -12.62 -14.41
#